data_827ae74404df7f8e9207ff005e6e5745
#
_entry.id   827ae74404df7f8e9207ff005e6e5745
#
_cell.length_a   1.000
_cell.length_b   1.000
_cell.length_c   1.000
_cell.angle_alpha   90.00
_cell.angle_beta   90.00
_cell.angle_gamma   90.00
#
_symmetry.space_group_name_H-M   'P 1'
#
loop_
_entity.id
_entity.type
_entity.pdbx_description
1 polymer ?
#
loop_
_entity_poly.entity_id
_entity_poly.type
_entity_poly.pdbx_seq_one_letter_code
_entity_poly.pdbx_strand_id
1 'polypeptide(L)'
;MRRLPYPLLCALIGFVLGWIPMFLHGPIPEKFDLYYLRGAVAVWSWYTARLLVGVMVGITWWPPRWYLRGPLCGFLMILPCGIMSLAVPTCGPVCMFWNETTATSLGFLVAGIAYWLTGKHHALDGSPPA
;
A
#
# COMPACT_ATOMS: atom_id res chain seq x y z
N MET A 1 -13.84 16.99 19.53
CA MET A 1 -13.45 16.61 18.18
C MET A 1 -13.87 15.15 17.94
N ARG A 2 -14.67 14.84 16.93
CA ARG A 2 -14.98 13.45 16.58
C ARG A 2 -13.70 12.81 16.04
N ARG A 3 -13.19 11.80 16.71
CA ARG A 3 -12.01 11.06 16.23
C ARG A 3 -12.41 10.33 14.95
N LEU A 4 -11.57 10.42 13.93
CA LEU A 4 -11.77 9.69 12.67
C LEU A 4 -11.88 8.18 12.94
N PRO A 5 -12.81 7.47 12.29
CA PRO A 5 -12.84 6.01 12.36
C PRO A 5 -11.51 5.42 11.90
N TYR A 6 -11.04 4.38 12.58
CA TYR A 6 -9.76 3.73 12.27
C TYR A 6 -9.58 3.36 10.78
N PRO A 7 -10.58 2.79 10.09
CA PRO A 7 -10.46 2.50 8.66
C PRO A 7 -10.24 3.74 7.79
N LEU A 8 -10.94 4.83 8.10
CA LEU A 8 -10.79 6.09 7.37
C LEU A 8 -9.42 6.72 7.61
N LEU A 9 -8.91 6.64 8.83
CA LEU A 9 -7.57 7.10 9.17
C LEU A 9 -6.51 6.33 8.37
N CYS A 10 -6.59 4.99 8.34
CA CYS A 10 -5.67 4.16 7.55
C CYS A 10 -5.75 4.46 6.05
N ALA A 11 -6.97 4.67 5.52
CA ALA A 11 -7.15 5.04 4.11
C ALA A 11 -6.52 6.39 3.79
N LEU A 12 -6.67 7.40 4.65
CA LEU A 12 -6.05 8.71 4.48
C LEU A 12 -4.52 8.65 4.55
N ILE A 13 -3.98 7.89 5.50
CA ILE A 13 -2.52 7.67 5.58
C ILE A 13 -2.02 6.98 4.31
N GLY A 14 -2.71 5.93 3.86
CA GLY A 14 -2.39 5.23 2.60
C GLY A 14 -2.49 6.14 1.38
N PHE A 15 -3.49 7.04 1.34
CA PHE A 15 -3.64 8.05 0.30
C PHE A 15 -2.42 8.99 0.22
N VAL A 16 -1.94 9.48 1.35
CA VAL A 16 -0.80 10.39 1.39
C VAL A 16 0.52 9.66 1.11
N LEU A 17 0.77 8.55 1.81
CA LEU A 17 2.03 7.82 1.70
C LEU A 17 2.13 7.02 0.39
N GLY A 18 1.02 6.67 -0.24
CA GLY A 18 1.00 5.94 -1.51
C GLY A 18 1.68 6.68 -2.67
N TRP A 19 1.84 7.99 -2.57
CA TRP A 19 2.60 8.79 -3.54
C TRP A 19 4.11 8.60 -3.43
N ILE A 20 4.64 8.29 -2.25
CA ILE A 20 6.09 8.19 -2.02
C ILE A 20 6.76 7.18 -2.97
N PRO A 21 6.27 5.93 -3.11
CA PRO A 21 6.84 4.98 -4.06
C PRO A 21 6.80 5.46 -5.51
N MET A 22 5.79 6.26 -5.87
CA MET A 22 5.67 6.82 -7.23
C MET A 22 6.78 7.82 -7.52
N PHE A 23 7.08 8.70 -6.57
CA PHE A 23 8.19 9.65 -6.71
C PHE A 23 9.55 8.96 -6.73
N LEU A 24 9.73 7.92 -5.94
CA LEU A 24 10.97 7.15 -5.87
C LEU A 24 11.23 6.31 -7.13
N HIS A 25 10.19 5.87 -7.80
CA HIS A 25 10.34 5.08 -9.04
C HIS A 25 10.88 5.92 -10.21
N GLY A 26 10.65 7.23 -10.17
CA GLY A 26 11.02 8.13 -11.27
C GLY A 26 10.07 8.02 -12.48
N PRO A 27 10.41 8.70 -13.60
CA PRO A 27 9.58 8.70 -14.79
C PRO A 27 9.48 7.29 -15.38
N ILE A 28 8.27 6.91 -15.78
CA ILE A 28 8.02 5.64 -16.47
C ILE A 28 8.72 5.72 -17.84
N PRO A 29 9.66 4.81 -18.17
CA PRO A 29 10.32 4.84 -19.46
C PRO A 29 9.31 4.71 -20.60
N GLU A 30 9.52 5.46 -21.68
CA GLU A 30 8.65 5.42 -22.89
C GLU A 30 8.45 4.01 -23.45
N LYS A 31 9.38 3.10 -23.19
CA LYS A 31 9.28 1.67 -23.54
C LYS A 31 8.09 0.95 -22.90
N PHE A 32 7.57 1.44 -21.79
CA PHE A 32 6.37 0.90 -21.14
C PHE A 32 5.07 1.40 -21.79
N ASP A 33 5.11 2.55 -22.47
CA ASP A 33 3.97 3.09 -23.19
C ASP A 33 3.52 2.21 -24.37
N LEU A 34 4.46 1.44 -24.92
CA LEU A 34 4.22 0.57 -26.09
C LEU A 34 3.51 -0.73 -25.76
N TYR A 35 3.56 -1.21 -24.51
CA TYR A 35 3.11 -2.57 -24.20
C TYR A 35 1.78 -2.66 -23.49
N TYR A 36 1.39 -1.76 -22.57
CA TYR A 36 0.18 -1.95 -21.78
C TYR A 36 -0.54 -0.71 -21.28
N LEU A 37 0.11 0.43 -21.11
CA LEU A 37 -0.46 1.51 -20.32
C LEU A 37 0.06 2.85 -20.81
N ARG A 38 -0.74 3.59 -21.52
CA ARG A 38 -0.48 5.01 -21.75
C ARG A 38 -0.31 5.69 -20.39
N GLY A 39 0.78 6.41 -20.21
CA GLY A 39 1.37 6.86 -18.93
C GLY A 39 0.39 7.18 -17.77
N ALA A 40 -0.70 7.89 -18.06
CA ALA A 40 -1.70 8.22 -17.03
C ALA A 40 -2.41 6.99 -16.43
N VAL A 41 -2.76 5.99 -17.25
CA VAL A 41 -3.47 4.79 -16.77
C VAL A 41 -2.55 3.96 -15.87
N ALA A 42 -1.27 3.84 -16.22
CA ALA A 42 -0.29 3.14 -15.40
C ALA A 42 -0.12 3.80 -14.04
N VAL A 43 0.07 5.13 -14.03
CA VAL A 43 0.22 5.91 -12.80
C VAL A 43 -1.00 5.76 -11.89
N TRP A 44 -2.20 5.91 -12.43
CA TRP A 44 -3.43 5.78 -11.65
C TRP A 44 -3.67 4.35 -11.14
N SER A 45 -3.36 3.33 -11.95
CA SER A 45 -3.48 1.93 -11.55
C SER A 45 -2.55 1.62 -10.36
N TRP A 46 -1.30 2.03 -10.45
CA TRP A 46 -0.32 1.80 -9.38
C TRP A 46 -0.64 2.59 -8.13
N TYR A 47 -1.09 3.83 -8.28
CA TYR A 47 -1.49 4.64 -7.15
C TYR A 47 -2.73 4.08 -6.45
N THR A 48 -3.74 3.66 -7.21
CA THR A 48 -4.94 3.04 -6.66
C THR A 48 -4.61 1.77 -5.88
N ALA A 49 -3.72 0.92 -6.38
CA ALA A 49 -3.28 -0.26 -5.65
C ALA A 49 -2.65 0.09 -4.29
N ARG A 50 -1.87 1.15 -4.22
CA ARG A 50 -1.26 1.62 -2.96
C ARG A 50 -2.26 2.26 -2.01
N LEU A 51 -3.22 3.01 -2.53
CA LEU A 51 -4.35 3.50 -1.74
C LEU A 51 -5.11 2.35 -1.09
N LEU A 52 -5.36 1.28 -1.85
CA LEU A 52 -6.05 0.08 -1.36
C LEU A 52 -5.28 -0.62 -0.24
N VAL A 53 -3.95 -0.53 -0.19
CA VAL A 53 -3.18 -1.01 0.97
C VAL A 53 -3.66 -0.34 2.26
N GLY A 54 -3.83 0.98 2.25
CA GLY A 54 -4.34 1.71 3.41
C GLY A 54 -5.75 1.28 3.80
N VAL A 55 -6.63 1.10 2.82
CA VAL A 55 -8.01 0.61 3.05
C VAL A 55 -7.97 -0.79 3.65
N MET A 56 -7.18 -1.70 3.09
CA MET A 56 -7.07 -3.09 3.57
C MET A 56 -6.52 -3.16 4.99
N VAL A 57 -5.49 -2.38 5.32
CA VAL A 57 -4.98 -2.27 6.69
C VAL A 57 -6.08 -1.79 7.64
N GLY A 58 -6.94 -0.87 7.19
CA GLY A 58 -8.01 -0.28 7.99
C GLY A 58 -9.17 -1.23 8.27
N ILE A 59 -9.58 -2.07 7.32
CA ILE A 59 -10.73 -2.97 7.44
C ILE A 59 -10.38 -4.37 7.93
N THR A 60 -9.12 -4.79 7.79
CA THR A 60 -8.66 -6.11 8.19
C THR A 60 -8.40 -6.13 9.70
N TRP A 61 -8.76 -7.21 10.36
CA TRP A 61 -8.54 -7.42 11.79
C TRP A 61 -7.52 -8.53 12.09
N TRP A 62 -7.23 -9.37 11.12
CA TRP A 62 -6.26 -10.46 11.23
C TRP A 62 -5.07 -10.24 10.28
N PRO A 63 -3.82 -10.51 10.73
CA PRO A 63 -3.36 -10.81 12.09
C PRO A 63 -3.63 -9.65 13.06
N PRO A 64 -3.87 -9.94 14.38
CA PRO A 64 -4.31 -8.92 15.33
C PRO A 64 -3.25 -7.83 15.57
N ARG A 65 -1.97 -8.16 15.42
CA ARG A 65 -0.87 -7.21 15.68
C ARG A 65 -0.59 -6.35 14.46
N TRP A 66 -0.52 -5.03 14.64
CA TRP A 66 -0.34 -4.07 13.56
C TRP A 66 0.91 -4.31 12.72
N TYR A 67 2.03 -4.68 13.36
CA TYR A 67 3.32 -4.89 12.70
C TYR A 67 3.38 -6.16 11.85
N LEU A 68 2.43 -7.07 12.00
CA LEU A 68 2.26 -8.24 11.13
C LEU A 68 1.21 -7.95 10.06
N ARG A 69 0.08 -7.34 10.46
CA ARG A 69 -1.05 -7.08 9.56
C ARG A 69 -0.70 -6.08 8.47
N GLY A 70 -0.03 -4.98 8.83
CA GLY A 70 0.35 -3.96 7.87
C GLY A 70 1.16 -4.50 6.70
N PRO A 71 2.33 -5.13 6.95
CA PRO A 71 3.13 -5.75 5.90
C PRO A 71 2.38 -6.80 5.08
N LEU A 72 1.60 -7.66 5.74
CA LEU A 72 0.83 -8.70 5.07
C LEU A 72 -0.22 -8.11 4.11
N CYS A 73 -0.95 -7.07 4.55
CA CYS A 73 -1.89 -6.36 3.67
C CYS A 73 -1.18 -5.72 2.48
N GLY A 74 -0.03 -5.08 2.71
CA GLY A 74 0.77 -4.48 1.64
C GLY A 74 1.21 -5.52 0.62
N PHE A 75 1.80 -6.61 1.08
CA PHE A 75 2.24 -7.72 0.23
C PHE A 75 1.10 -8.31 -0.61
N LEU A 76 0.00 -8.71 0.04
CA LEU A 76 -1.12 -9.36 -0.65
C LEU A 76 -1.82 -8.44 -1.65
N MET A 77 -1.91 -7.14 -1.36
CA MET A 77 -2.58 -6.20 -2.26
C MET A 77 -1.81 -5.94 -3.54
N ILE A 78 -0.47 -5.95 -3.49
CA ILE A 78 0.33 -5.70 -4.69
C ILE A 78 0.74 -6.97 -5.43
N LEU A 79 0.58 -8.14 -4.83
CA LEU A 79 1.01 -9.42 -5.39
C LEU A 79 0.53 -9.66 -6.84
N PRO A 80 -0.74 -9.37 -7.20
CA PRO A 80 -1.16 -9.51 -8.60
C PRO A 80 -0.37 -8.63 -9.56
N CYS A 81 -0.09 -7.37 -9.16
CA CYS A 81 0.72 -6.45 -9.96
C CYS A 81 2.19 -6.91 -10.04
N GLY A 82 2.72 -7.45 -8.93
CA GLY A 82 4.05 -8.04 -8.88
C GLY A 82 4.20 -9.20 -9.86
N ILE A 83 3.24 -10.13 -9.86
CA ILE A 83 3.22 -11.26 -10.79
C ILE A 83 3.12 -10.79 -12.25
N MET A 84 2.26 -9.81 -12.54
CA MET A 84 2.16 -9.24 -13.87
C MET A 84 3.47 -8.60 -14.34
N SER A 85 4.24 -8.01 -13.44
CA SER A 85 5.53 -7.41 -13.79
C SER A 85 6.58 -8.44 -14.25
N LEU A 86 6.45 -9.72 -13.90
CA LEU A 86 7.31 -10.79 -14.41
C LEU A 86 7.19 -10.98 -15.92
N ALA A 87 6.04 -10.64 -16.51
CA ALA A 87 5.81 -10.73 -17.95
C ALA A 87 6.44 -9.57 -18.72
N VAL A 88 6.98 -8.55 -18.03
CA VAL A 88 7.59 -7.38 -18.67
C VAL A 88 9.08 -7.67 -18.99
N PRO A 89 9.48 -7.72 -20.28
CA PRO A 89 10.81 -8.18 -20.66
C PRO A 89 11.97 -7.34 -20.11
N THR A 90 11.71 -6.05 -19.85
CA THR A 90 12.74 -5.08 -19.43
C THR A 90 12.88 -4.96 -17.92
N CYS A 91 11.94 -5.51 -17.16
CA CYS A 91 11.81 -5.27 -15.74
C CYS A 91 11.77 -6.58 -14.93
N GLY A 92 10.90 -7.50 -15.29
CA GLY A 92 10.82 -8.86 -14.75
C GLY A 92 10.90 -8.95 -13.22
N PRO A 93 11.76 -9.84 -12.69
CA PRO A 93 11.87 -10.08 -11.26
C PRO A 93 12.27 -8.87 -10.42
N VAL A 94 13.03 -7.94 -11.00
CA VAL A 94 13.47 -6.71 -10.29
C VAL A 94 12.27 -5.82 -9.99
N CYS A 95 11.38 -5.63 -10.95
CA CYS A 95 10.17 -4.84 -10.74
C CYS A 95 9.21 -5.52 -9.76
N MET A 96 9.08 -6.83 -9.83
CA MET A 96 8.30 -7.57 -8.84
C MET A 96 8.86 -7.31 -7.43
N PHE A 97 10.16 -7.49 -7.23
CA PHE A 97 10.79 -7.27 -5.93
C PHE A 97 10.56 -5.85 -5.40
N TRP A 98 10.73 -4.83 -6.25
CA TRP A 98 10.48 -3.44 -5.87
C TRP A 98 9.02 -3.18 -5.51
N ASN A 99 8.08 -3.68 -6.30
CA ASN A 99 6.66 -3.54 -6.03
C ASN A 99 6.28 -4.15 -4.69
N GLU A 100 6.71 -5.39 -4.43
CA GLU A 100 6.42 -6.10 -3.17
C GLU A 100 7.06 -5.40 -1.97
N THR A 101 8.33 -5.02 -2.08
CA THR A 101 9.04 -4.35 -0.98
C THR A 101 8.42 -3.01 -0.64
N THR A 102 8.11 -2.19 -1.64
CA THR A 102 7.53 -0.86 -1.41
C THR A 102 6.12 -0.94 -0.84
N ALA A 103 5.29 -1.88 -1.29
CA ALA A 103 3.93 -2.04 -0.79
C ALA A 103 3.89 -2.67 0.61
N THR A 104 4.77 -3.64 0.88
CA THR A 104 4.95 -4.23 2.22
C THR A 104 5.38 -3.16 3.22
N SER A 105 6.36 -2.33 2.86
CA SER A 105 6.82 -1.20 3.67
C SER A 105 5.73 -0.15 3.88
N LEU A 106 4.95 0.16 2.85
CA LEU A 106 3.80 1.06 2.94
C LEU A 106 2.77 0.52 3.93
N GLY A 107 2.41 -0.75 3.85
CA GLY A 107 1.49 -1.39 4.79
C GLY A 107 1.98 -1.31 6.24
N PHE A 108 3.27 -1.54 6.46
CA PHE A 108 3.90 -1.39 7.78
C PHE A 108 3.78 0.05 8.30
N LEU A 109 4.09 1.04 7.47
CA LEU A 109 4.01 2.46 7.83
C LEU A 109 2.57 2.90 8.13
N VAL A 110 1.62 2.52 7.30
CA VAL A 110 0.19 2.84 7.51
C VAL A 110 -0.29 2.28 8.85
N ALA A 111 -0.02 1.00 9.11
CA ALA A 111 -0.45 0.36 10.34
C ALA A 111 0.27 0.93 11.57
N GLY A 112 1.56 1.22 11.46
CA GLY A 112 2.38 1.79 12.55
C GLY A 112 1.95 3.22 12.91
N ILE A 113 1.73 4.08 11.91
CA ILE A 113 1.25 5.46 12.14
C ILE A 113 -0.17 5.44 12.72
N ALA A 114 -1.06 4.59 12.19
CA ALA A 114 -2.40 4.45 12.73
C ALA A 114 -2.39 3.96 14.19
N TYR A 115 -1.52 3.00 14.52
CA TYR A 115 -1.30 2.55 15.89
C TYR A 115 -0.78 3.67 16.78
N TRP A 116 0.24 4.39 16.34
CA TRP A 116 0.81 5.50 17.09
C TRP A 116 -0.21 6.60 17.39
N LEU A 117 -1.09 6.91 16.44
CA LEU A 117 -2.12 7.95 16.60
C LEU A 117 -3.33 7.52 17.43
N THR A 118 -3.64 6.22 17.48
CA THR A 118 -4.89 5.73 18.09
C THR A 118 -4.70 4.79 19.27
N GLY A 119 -3.51 4.21 19.43
CA GLY A 119 -3.24 3.12 20.37
C GLY A 119 -3.90 1.79 19.98
N LYS A 120 -4.58 1.71 18.83
CA LYS A 120 -5.34 0.53 18.38
C LYS A 120 -4.54 -0.30 17.40
N HIS A 121 -4.53 -1.62 17.63
CA HIS A 121 -3.94 -2.54 16.68
C HIS A 121 -4.78 -2.72 15.42
N HIS A 122 -6.11 -2.65 15.52
CA HIS A 122 -7.07 -2.78 14.41
C HIS A 122 -8.41 -2.09 14.75
N ALA A 123 -9.32 -2.03 13.77
CA ALA A 123 -10.59 -1.33 13.91
C ALA A 123 -11.48 -1.84 15.04
N LEU A 124 -11.43 -3.15 15.34
CA LEU A 124 -12.22 -3.81 16.38
C LEU A 124 -11.53 -3.83 17.75
N ASP A 125 -10.35 -3.24 17.85
CA ASP A 125 -9.60 -3.18 19.10
C ASP A 125 -10.30 -2.21 20.08
N GLY A 126 -10.83 -2.79 21.15
CA GLY A 126 -11.53 -2.05 22.22
C GLY A 126 -10.60 -1.34 23.21
N SER A 127 -9.28 -1.38 22.98
CA SER A 127 -8.32 -0.72 23.86
C SER A 127 -8.65 0.78 23.99
N PRO A 128 -8.68 1.33 25.22
CA PRO A 128 -8.80 2.77 25.39
C PRO A 128 -7.60 3.45 24.72
N PRO A 129 -7.80 4.63 24.15
CA PRO A 129 -6.68 5.39 23.60
C PRO A 129 -5.66 5.71 24.71
N ALA A 130 -4.41 5.49 24.40
CA ALA A 130 -3.31 5.88 25.24
C ALA A 130 -3.26 7.40 25.47
#